data_3bf756d6c48f8a1b276ce65bd8ae48b3
#
_entry.id   3bf756d6c48f8a1b276ce65bd8ae48b3
#
_cell.length_a   1.000
_cell.length_b   1.000
_cell.length_c   1.000
_cell.angle_alpha   90.00
_cell.angle_beta   90.00
_cell.angle_gamma   90.00
#
_symmetry.space_group_name_H-M   'P 1'
#
loop_
_entity.id
_entity.type
_entity.pdbx_description
1 polymer ?
#
loop_
_entity_poly.entity_id
_entity_poly.type
_entity_poly.pdbx_seq_one_letter_code
_entity_poly.pdbx_strand_id
1 'polypeptide(L)'
;MTIETILPTPDVFSARRVLCIQPHYDDNDIGAGGTLARLARNGAELFYLTVTDDLMGIVDPSLSPEAAAEALKRDQAAAGNIIGVKEQYWLGYPDAGEYNDYALRRDVLMYLRRLRPDFVFAPDPWLTYEAHRDHIRAGWAVAEAALFCGLTRIPSSDPAVDAAYSGHSLAG
;
A
#
# COMPACT_ATOMS: atom_id res chain seq x y z
N MET A 1 11.32 7.30 -32.89
CA MET A 1 11.64 6.54 -31.68
C MET A 1 10.74 7.09 -30.59
N THR A 2 9.79 6.31 -30.08
CA THR A 2 8.88 6.76 -29.03
C THR A 2 9.48 6.46 -27.65
N ILE A 3 8.94 7.07 -26.60
CA ILE A 3 9.44 6.84 -25.22
C ILE A 3 9.33 5.37 -24.83
N GLU A 4 8.29 4.69 -25.29
CA GLU A 4 8.05 3.27 -25.03
C GLU A 4 9.14 2.34 -25.62
N THR A 5 9.84 2.79 -26.69
CA THR A 5 10.96 2.04 -27.25
C THR A 5 12.27 2.24 -26.47
N ILE A 6 12.37 3.29 -25.67
CA ILE A 6 13.54 3.62 -24.84
C ILE A 6 13.33 3.12 -23.41
N LEU A 7 12.13 3.31 -22.88
CA LEU A 7 11.71 2.89 -21.56
C LEU A 7 10.40 2.12 -21.70
N PRO A 8 10.47 0.81 -21.95
CA PRO A 8 9.27 -0.01 -22.06
C PRO A 8 8.55 0.00 -20.72
N THR A 9 7.36 0.61 -20.68
CA THR A 9 6.50 0.60 -19.52
C THR A 9 5.79 -0.76 -19.47
N PRO A 10 5.93 -1.54 -18.40
CA PRO A 10 5.23 -2.81 -18.29
C PRO A 10 3.72 -2.60 -18.33
N ASP A 11 3.00 -3.51 -18.99
CA ASP A 11 1.54 -3.50 -18.95
C ASP A 11 1.07 -3.93 -17.55
N VAL A 12 0.42 -3.01 -16.84
CA VAL A 12 -0.11 -3.27 -15.50
C VAL A 12 -1.06 -4.47 -15.46
N PHE A 13 -1.79 -4.74 -16.55
CA PHE A 13 -2.70 -5.89 -16.63
C PHE A 13 -1.98 -7.23 -16.86
N SER A 14 -0.68 -7.22 -17.03
CA SER A 14 0.16 -8.43 -16.99
C SER A 14 0.62 -8.80 -15.58
N ALA A 15 0.33 -7.97 -14.57
CA ALA A 15 0.71 -8.20 -13.18
C ALA A 15 0.14 -9.52 -12.65
N ARG A 16 0.94 -10.22 -11.87
CA ARG A 16 0.54 -11.44 -11.16
C ARG A 16 0.32 -11.20 -9.67
N ARG A 17 1.06 -10.23 -9.12
CA ARG A 17 1.00 -9.88 -7.71
C ARG A 17 1.09 -8.37 -7.55
N VAL A 18 0.11 -7.80 -6.87
CA VAL A 18 -0.02 -6.35 -6.71
C VAL A 18 -0.17 -6.03 -5.23
N LEU A 19 0.64 -5.11 -4.72
CA LEU A 19 0.49 -4.54 -3.38
C LEU A 19 -0.06 -3.12 -3.52
N CYS A 20 -1.23 -2.90 -2.92
CA CYS A 20 -1.88 -1.59 -2.88
C CYS A 20 -1.71 -1.02 -1.48
N ILE A 21 -1.00 0.10 -1.36
CA ILE A 21 -0.69 0.76 -0.10
C ILE A 21 -1.50 2.03 -0.03
N GLN A 22 -2.27 2.18 1.04
CA GLN A 22 -3.19 3.29 1.24
C GLN A 22 -3.03 3.88 2.65
N PRO A 23 -3.14 5.20 2.80
CA PRO A 23 -3.21 5.84 4.11
C PRO A 23 -4.42 5.43 4.91
N HIS A 24 -5.62 5.51 4.31
CA HIS A 24 -6.91 5.28 4.94
C HIS A 24 -7.62 4.07 4.34
N TYR A 25 -8.77 3.72 4.88
CA TYR A 25 -9.42 2.44 4.59
C TYR A 25 -10.14 2.36 3.24
N ASP A 26 -10.29 3.47 2.51
CA ASP A 26 -11.04 3.55 1.27
C ASP A 26 -10.25 4.08 0.05
N ASP A 27 -9.03 4.59 0.24
CA ASP A 27 -8.25 5.25 -0.81
C ASP A 27 -8.05 4.39 -2.06
N ASN A 28 -7.71 3.11 -1.87
CA ASN A 28 -7.53 2.17 -2.99
C ASN A 28 -8.85 1.90 -3.72
N ASP A 29 -9.95 1.79 -2.98
CA ASP A 29 -11.26 1.47 -3.51
C ASP A 29 -11.79 2.63 -4.35
N ILE A 30 -11.63 3.86 -3.86
CA ILE A 30 -12.03 5.08 -4.56
C ILE A 30 -11.08 5.37 -5.73
N GLY A 31 -9.77 5.33 -5.49
CA GLY A 31 -8.77 5.74 -6.47
C GLY A 31 -8.55 4.72 -7.59
N ALA A 32 -8.64 3.43 -7.30
CA ALA A 32 -8.24 2.38 -8.23
C ALA A 32 -9.16 1.15 -8.27
N GLY A 33 -10.27 1.11 -7.53
CA GLY A 33 -11.09 -0.09 -7.32
C GLY A 33 -11.51 -0.81 -8.61
N GLY A 34 -11.90 -0.06 -9.64
CA GLY A 34 -12.24 -0.63 -10.95
C GLY A 34 -11.06 -1.33 -11.64
N THR A 35 -9.86 -0.72 -11.55
CA THR A 35 -8.62 -1.29 -12.08
C THR A 35 -8.23 -2.54 -11.30
N LEU A 36 -8.28 -2.48 -9.97
CA LEU A 36 -7.96 -3.59 -9.08
C LEU A 36 -8.90 -4.77 -9.27
N ALA A 37 -10.21 -4.52 -9.37
CA ALA A 37 -11.18 -5.57 -9.68
C ALA A 37 -10.94 -6.24 -11.05
N ARG A 38 -10.46 -5.49 -12.03
CA ARG A 38 -10.05 -6.05 -13.32
C ARG A 38 -8.78 -6.90 -13.20
N LEU A 39 -7.79 -6.44 -12.44
CA LEU A 39 -6.56 -7.20 -12.17
C LEU A 39 -6.87 -8.52 -11.46
N ALA A 40 -7.71 -8.51 -10.41
CA ALA A 40 -8.16 -9.72 -9.73
C ALA A 40 -8.85 -10.69 -10.68
N ARG A 41 -9.78 -10.21 -11.53
CA ARG A 41 -10.45 -11.04 -12.54
C ARG A 41 -9.52 -11.63 -13.58
N ASN A 42 -8.40 -10.96 -13.86
CA ASN A 42 -7.34 -11.46 -14.73
C ASN A 42 -6.40 -12.45 -14.02
N GLY A 43 -6.63 -12.74 -12.73
CA GLY A 43 -5.86 -13.73 -11.95
C GLY A 43 -4.69 -13.15 -11.17
N ALA A 44 -4.58 -11.83 -11.03
CA ALA A 44 -3.60 -11.22 -10.15
C ALA A 44 -3.97 -11.43 -8.67
N GLU A 45 -2.98 -11.73 -7.84
CA GLU A 45 -3.10 -11.71 -6.38
C GLU A 45 -2.98 -10.27 -5.89
N LEU A 46 -4.06 -9.74 -5.29
CA LEU A 46 -4.09 -8.39 -4.73
C LEU A 46 -3.89 -8.42 -3.22
N PHE A 47 -3.06 -7.52 -2.73
CA PHE A 47 -2.79 -7.32 -1.29
C PHE A 47 -3.03 -5.87 -0.94
N TYR A 48 -3.72 -5.59 0.18
CA TYR A 48 -3.88 -4.26 0.72
C TYR A 48 -3.00 -4.08 1.95
N LEU A 49 -2.37 -2.91 2.07
CA LEU A 49 -1.65 -2.46 3.26
C LEU A 49 -2.17 -1.08 3.62
N THR A 50 -2.92 -0.98 4.71
CA THR A 50 -3.43 0.28 5.23
C THR A 50 -2.50 0.81 6.31
N VAL A 51 -2.12 2.07 6.20
CA VAL A 51 -1.09 2.70 7.05
C VAL A 51 -1.67 3.15 8.38
N THR A 52 -2.75 3.95 8.38
CA THR A 52 -3.32 4.55 9.58
C THR A 52 -4.48 3.74 10.15
N ASP A 53 -4.94 4.14 11.32
CA ASP A 53 -6.12 3.59 11.97
C ASP A 53 -7.43 4.24 11.48
N ASP A 54 -7.33 5.32 10.68
CA ASP A 54 -8.43 6.06 10.05
C ASP A 54 -9.50 6.56 11.03
N LEU A 55 -9.12 6.76 12.29
CA LEU A 55 -10.09 7.10 13.36
C LEU A 55 -10.58 8.54 13.28
N MET A 56 -9.83 9.44 12.66
CA MET A 56 -10.24 10.85 12.53
C MET A 56 -11.37 11.04 11.52
N GLY A 57 -11.56 10.11 10.58
CA GLY A 57 -12.69 10.10 9.65
C GLY A 57 -14.03 9.71 10.27
N ILE A 58 -14.07 9.18 11.49
CA ILE A 58 -15.28 8.76 12.18
C ILE A 58 -16.05 9.96 12.70
N VAL A 59 -17.25 10.17 12.17
CA VAL A 59 -18.14 11.29 12.56
C VAL A 59 -19.17 10.94 13.60
N ASP A 60 -19.34 9.67 13.96
CA ASP A 60 -20.28 9.23 15.01
C ASP A 60 -19.60 9.27 16.39
N PRO A 61 -19.93 10.28 17.24
CA PRO A 61 -19.32 10.43 18.54
C PRO A 61 -19.79 9.38 19.57
N SER A 62 -20.78 8.56 19.23
CA SER A 62 -21.29 7.51 20.13
C SER A 62 -20.45 6.25 20.09
N LEU A 63 -19.59 6.07 19.09
CA LEU A 63 -18.69 4.92 18.97
C LEU A 63 -17.44 5.13 19.82
N SER A 64 -17.04 4.10 20.58
CA SER A 64 -15.70 4.10 21.15
C SER A 64 -14.66 3.95 20.05
N PRO A 65 -13.39 4.41 20.24
CA PRO A 65 -12.33 4.22 19.27
C PRO A 65 -12.14 2.75 18.83
N GLU A 66 -12.29 1.81 19.76
CA GLU A 66 -12.17 0.38 19.49
C GLU A 66 -13.33 -0.11 18.61
N ALA A 67 -14.55 0.29 18.90
CA ALA A 67 -15.73 -0.07 18.10
C ALA A 67 -15.65 0.52 16.70
N ALA A 68 -15.14 1.75 16.58
CA ALA A 68 -14.90 2.42 15.32
C ALA A 68 -13.84 1.68 14.49
N ALA A 69 -12.70 1.34 15.08
CA ALA A 69 -11.63 0.60 14.41
C ALA A 69 -12.12 -0.76 13.88
N GLU A 70 -12.89 -1.50 14.67
CA GLU A 70 -13.48 -2.78 14.25
C GLU A 70 -14.50 -2.60 13.12
N ALA A 71 -15.30 -1.54 13.14
CA ALA A 71 -16.25 -1.24 12.07
C ALA A 71 -15.51 -0.94 10.75
N LEU A 72 -14.50 -0.06 10.79
CA LEU A 72 -13.69 0.30 9.63
C LEU A 72 -12.99 -0.93 9.00
N LYS A 73 -12.34 -1.74 9.81
CA LYS A 73 -11.68 -2.97 9.34
C LYS A 73 -12.66 -3.94 8.69
N ARG A 74 -13.84 -4.12 9.29
CA ARG A 74 -14.89 -4.98 8.74
C ARG A 74 -15.37 -4.46 7.40
N ASP A 75 -15.60 -3.16 7.28
CA ASP A 75 -16.14 -2.54 6.07
C ASP A 75 -15.09 -2.58 4.95
N GLN A 76 -13.82 -2.27 5.24
CA GLN A 76 -12.71 -2.45 4.30
C GLN A 76 -12.56 -3.92 3.87
N ALA A 77 -12.65 -4.85 4.81
CA ALA A 77 -12.57 -6.28 4.47
C ALA A 77 -13.70 -6.70 3.52
N ALA A 78 -14.92 -6.18 3.73
CA ALA A 78 -16.05 -6.44 2.85
C ALA A 78 -15.85 -5.84 1.46
N ALA A 79 -15.39 -4.59 1.35
CA ALA A 79 -15.07 -3.94 0.08
C ALA A 79 -13.95 -4.67 -0.67
N GLY A 80 -12.85 -5.00 0.02
CA GLY A 80 -11.76 -5.77 -0.55
C GLY A 80 -12.17 -7.15 -1.08
N ASN A 81 -13.08 -7.84 -0.39
CA ASN A 81 -13.63 -9.10 -0.87
C ASN A 81 -14.42 -8.93 -2.19
N ILE A 82 -15.16 -7.84 -2.34
CA ILE A 82 -15.90 -7.54 -3.60
C ILE A 82 -14.91 -7.27 -4.74
N ILE A 83 -13.84 -6.55 -4.48
CA ILE A 83 -12.78 -6.24 -5.45
C ILE A 83 -12.00 -7.52 -5.83
N GLY A 84 -11.84 -8.44 -4.90
CA GLY A 84 -11.05 -9.67 -5.06
C GLY A 84 -9.67 -9.58 -4.41
N VAL A 85 -9.54 -8.77 -3.36
CA VAL A 85 -8.32 -8.69 -2.56
C VAL A 85 -8.11 -9.98 -1.80
N LYS A 86 -6.89 -10.55 -1.92
CA LYS A 86 -6.54 -11.84 -1.32
C LYS A 86 -6.28 -11.74 0.18
N GLU A 87 -5.50 -10.73 0.57
CA GLU A 87 -5.13 -10.48 1.97
C GLU A 87 -5.05 -8.98 2.24
N GLN A 88 -5.38 -8.59 3.47
CA GLN A 88 -5.36 -7.20 3.92
C GLN A 88 -4.54 -7.10 5.20
N TYR A 89 -3.72 -6.05 5.29
CA TYR A 89 -2.82 -5.78 6.39
C TYR A 89 -3.02 -4.36 6.89
N TRP A 90 -2.80 -4.15 8.20
CA TRP A 90 -2.97 -2.86 8.87
C TRP A 90 -1.75 -2.57 9.73
N LEU A 91 -1.14 -1.39 9.56
CA LEU A 91 0.00 -0.95 10.36
C LEU A 91 -0.45 -0.25 11.65
N GLY A 92 -1.59 0.46 11.62
CA GLY A 92 -2.18 1.11 12.79
C GLY A 92 -1.43 2.36 13.24
N TYR A 93 -0.79 3.08 12.33
CA TYR A 93 -0.28 4.41 12.64
C TYR A 93 -1.43 5.37 12.95
N PRO A 94 -1.24 6.40 13.82
CA PRO A 94 -2.33 7.31 14.16
C PRO A 94 -2.72 8.17 12.95
N ASP A 95 -4.01 8.15 12.59
CA ASP A 95 -4.58 9.00 11.54
C ASP A 95 -4.41 10.48 11.89
N ALA A 96 -3.96 11.28 10.92
CA ALA A 96 -3.60 12.70 11.06
C ALA A 96 -2.62 12.99 12.21
N GLY A 97 -2.02 11.95 12.78
CA GLY A 97 -1.14 12.03 13.94
C GLY A 97 0.35 12.10 13.60
N GLU A 98 1.18 12.05 14.64
CA GLU A 98 2.63 12.01 14.47
C GLU A 98 3.15 10.58 14.54
N TYR A 99 3.97 10.20 13.57
CA TYR A 99 4.70 8.94 13.54
C TYR A 99 6.04 9.12 12.82
N ASN A 100 6.91 8.15 12.95
CA ASN A 100 8.26 8.21 12.37
C ASN A 100 8.24 7.72 10.92
N ASP A 101 8.59 8.59 9.96
CA ASP A 101 8.60 8.28 8.52
C ASP A 101 9.58 7.15 8.15
N TYR A 102 10.73 7.07 8.85
CA TYR A 102 11.66 5.96 8.64
C TYR A 102 11.13 4.63 9.16
N ALA A 103 10.33 4.63 10.22
CA ALA A 103 9.64 3.44 10.68
C ALA A 103 8.64 2.96 9.65
N LEU A 104 7.78 3.87 9.15
CA LEU A 104 6.82 3.56 8.09
C LEU A 104 7.52 3.01 6.83
N ARG A 105 8.58 3.65 6.36
CA ARG A 105 9.34 3.14 5.22
C ARG A 105 9.87 1.73 5.46
N ARG A 106 10.36 1.43 6.66
CA ARG A 106 10.86 0.08 7.01
C ARG A 106 9.74 -0.96 7.02
N ASP A 107 8.55 -0.59 7.50
CA ASP A 107 7.38 -1.46 7.47
C ASP A 107 6.95 -1.74 6.03
N VAL A 108 6.85 -0.71 5.19
CA VAL A 108 6.56 -0.87 3.76
C VAL A 108 7.60 -1.76 3.08
N LEU A 109 8.89 -1.53 3.35
CA LEU A 109 9.98 -2.34 2.81
C LEU A 109 9.86 -3.82 3.21
N MET A 110 9.44 -4.09 4.46
CA MET A 110 9.18 -5.44 4.93
C MET A 110 8.09 -6.12 4.08
N TYR A 111 6.96 -5.43 3.83
CA TYR A 111 5.89 -5.99 3.00
C TYR A 111 6.30 -6.18 1.55
N LEU A 112 7.05 -5.26 0.95
CA LEU A 112 7.60 -5.41 -0.40
C LEU A 112 8.47 -6.67 -0.51
N ARG A 113 9.36 -6.90 0.47
CA ARG A 113 10.23 -8.07 0.50
C ARG A 113 9.49 -9.38 0.76
N ARG A 114 8.50 -9.35 1.65
CA ARG A 114 7.69 -10.51 2.02
C ARG A 114 6.77 -10.94 0.90
N LEU A 115 6.04 -9.98 0.28
CA LEU A 115 5.01 -10.26 -0.70
C LEU A 115 5.56 -10.34 -2.12
N ARG A 116 6.67 -9.67 -2.41
CA ARG A 116 7.32 -9.63 -3.73
C ARG A 116 6.34 -9.25 -4.85
N PRO A 117 5.68 -8.10 -4.78
CA PRO A 117 4.74 -7.68 -5.81
C PRO A 117 5.46 -7.33 -7.11
N ASP A 118 4.78 -7.53 -8.26
CA ASP A 118 5.25 -7.03 -9.55
C ASP A 118 4.99 -5.53 -9.68
N PHE A 119 3.84 -5.08 -9.15
CA PHE A 119 3.40 -3.69 -9.17
C PHE A 119 2.97 -3.23 -7.78
N VAL A 120 3.15 -1.93 -7.55
CA VAL A 120 2.70 -1.26 -6.33
C VAL A 120 1.78 -0.10 -6.71
N PHE A 121 0.62 0.00 -6.05
CA PHE A 121 -0.24 1.18 -6.09
C PHE A 121 -0.07 1.94 -4.78
N ALA A 122 0.08 3.24 -4.87
CA ALA A 122 0.23 4.13 -3.71
C ALA A 122 -0.20 5.55 -4.08
N PRO A 123 -0.49 6.42 -3.10
CA PRO A 123 -0.68 7.84 -3.35
C PRO A 123 0.57 8.46 -3.99
N ASP A 124 0.35 9.41 -4.89
CA ASP A 124 1.42 10.19 -5.50
C ASP A 124 1.89 11.29 -4.52
N PRO A 125 3.12 11.21 -3.96
CA PRO A 125 3.60 12.19 -2.99
C PRO A 125 3.92 13.56 -3.62
N TRP A 126 3.93 13.66 -4.94
CA TRP A 126 4.17 14.90 -5.68
C TRP A 126 2.88 15.50 -6.29
N LEU A 127 1.72 14.90 -5.97
CA LEU A 127 0.44 15.37 -6.50
C LEU A 127 0.22 16.83 -6.12
N THR A 128 0.03 17.67 -7.14
CA THR A 128 -0.21 19.10 -6.95
C THR A 128 -1.50 19.31 -6.15
N TYR A 129 -1.44 20.15 -5.12
CA TYR A 129 -2.53 20.44 -4.17
C TYR A 129 -2.93 19.30 -3.23
N GLU A 130 -2.20 18.19 -3.18
CA GLU A 130 -2.40 17.23 -2.10
C GLU A 130 -1.97 17.84 -0.77
N ALA A 131 -2.91 17.97 0.16
CA ALA A 131 -2.66 18.56 1.46
C ALA A 131 -2.73 17.54 2.60
N HIS A 132 -3.25 16.33 2.34
CA HIS A 132 -3.35 15.31 3.38
C HIS A 132 -1.97 14.72 3.65
N ARG A 133 -1.45 14.98 4.85
CA ARG A 133 -0.08 14.56 5.21
C ARG A 133 0.12 13.05 5.14
N ASP A 134 -0.89 12.27 5.51
CA ASP A 134 -0.77 10.81 5.48
C ASP A 134 -0.66 10.28 4.05
N HIS A 135 -1.33 10.91 3.06
CA HIS A 135 -1.14 10.59 1.65
C HIS A 135 0.29 10.87 1.21
N ILE A 136 0.80 12.07 1.53
CA ILE A 136 2.16 12.48 1.17
C ILE A 136 3.18 11.54 1.83
N ARG A 137 3.02 11.25 3.12
CA ARG A 137 3.96 10.40 3.89
C ARG A 137 3.92 8.95 3.43
N ALA A 138 2.74 8.40 3.20
CA ALA A 138 2.60 7.05 2.64
C ALA A 138 3.23 6.96 1.25
N GLY A 139 2.95 7.91 0.36
CA GLY A 139 3.55 7.99 -0.97
C GLY A 139 5.07 8.04 -0.93
N TRP A 140 5.66 8.91 -0.08
CA TRP A 140 7.12 8.98 0.10
C TRP A 140 7.71 7.68 0.66
N ALA A 141 7.08 7.09 1.68
CA ALA A 141 7.54 5.84 2.26
C ALA A 141 7.56 4.72 1.22
N VAL A 142 6.54 4.66 0.35
CA VAL A 142 6.46 3.68 -0.74
C VAL A 142 7.53 3.93 -1.79
N ALA A 143 7.70 5.18 -2.24
CA ALA A 143 8.71 5.53 -3.25
C ALA A 143 10.13 5.17 -2.78
N GLU A 144 10.48 5.52 -1.53
CA GLU A 144 11.78 5.15 -0.95
C GLU A 144 11.94 3.64 -0.75
N ALA A 145 10.90 2.96 -0.24
CA ALA A 145 10.95 1.52 -0.02
C ALA A 145 11.08 0.75 -1.35
N ALA A 146 10.41 1.19 -2.40
CA ALA A 146 10.53 0.63 -3.74
C ALA A 146 11.95 0.80 -4.29
N LEU A 147 12.52 2.01 -4.17
CA LEU A 147 13.93 2.29 -4.55
C LEU A 147 14.91 1.38 -3.80
N PHE A 148 14.65 1.12 -2.53
CA PHE A 148 15.56 0.36 -1.66
C PHE A 148 15.27 -1.14 -1.62
N CYS A 149 14.21 -1.60 -2.25
CA CYS A 149 13.75 -2.99 -2.15
C CYS A 149 14.85 -4.01 -2.43
N GLY A 150 15.66 -3.78 -3.48
CA GLY A 150 16.79 -4.64 -3.86
C GLY A 150 18.06 -4.47 -3.03
N LEU A 151 18.15 -3.46 -2.17
CA LEU A 151 19.37 -3.13 -1.43
C LEU A 151 19.42 -3.88 -0.09
N THR A 152 20.02 -5.06 -0.07
CA THR A 152 19.99 -5.99 1.07
C THR A 152 20.62 -5.45 2.37
N ARG A 153 21.43 -4.39 2.31
CA ARG A 153 22.02 -3.75 3.50
C ARG A 153 21.12 -2.72 4.17
N ILE A 154 20.01 -2.34 3.53
CA ILE A 154 19.02 -1.46 4.14
C ILE A 154 18.02 -2.36 4.87
N PRO A 155 17.92 -2.25 6.22
CA PRO A 155 17.06 -3.13 6.99
C PRO A 155 15.59 -2.72 6.85
N SER A 156 14.71 -3.71 6.74
CA SER A 156 13.29 -3.55 6.97
C SER A 156 12.94 -3.58 8.47
N SER A 157 11.67 -3.62 8.81
CA SER A 157 11.22 -3.76 10.20
C SER A 157 11.29 -5.20 10.72
N ASP A 158 11.49 -6.19 9.86
CA ASP A 158 11.58 -7.60 10.25
C ASP A 158 12.91 -8.23 9.78
N PRO A 159 13.86 -8.48 10.70
CA PRO A 159 15.13 -9.11 10.38
C PRO A 159 15.01 -10.52 9.77
N ALA A 160 13.94 -11.26 10.09
CA ALA A 160 13.73 -12.58 9.52
C ALA A 160 13.35 -12.51 8.04
N VAL A 161 12.52 -11.51 7.67
CA VAL A 161 12.21 -11.23 6.27
C VAL A 161 13.47 -10.81 5.51
N ASP A 162 14.30 -9.94 6.11
CA ASP A 162 15.57 -9.50 5.51
C ASP A 162 16.53 -10.67 5.28
N ALA A 163 16.67 -11.57 6.24
CA ALA A 163 17.53 -12.73 6.13
C ALA A 163 17.06 -13.73 5.05
N ALA A 164 15.75 -13.85 4.85
CA ALA A 164 15.17 -14.72 3.82
C ALA A 164 15.13 -14.07 2.42
N TYR A 165 15.44 -12.77 2.31
CA TYR A 165 15.30 -12.03 1.08
C TYR A 165 16.48 -12.25 0.14
N SER A 166 16.21 -12.83 -1.03
CA SER A 166 17.20 -13.16 -2.06
C SER A 166 17.26 -12.17 -3.24
N GLY A 167 16.55 -11.06 -3.09
CA GLY A 167 16.42 -10.06 -4.16
C GLY A 167 15.09 -10.14 -4.91
N HIS A 168 14.56 -8.98 -5.28
CA HIS A 168 13.35 -8.79 -6.06
C HIS A 168 13.40 -7.41 -6.69
N SER A 169 12.83 -7.25 -7.88
CA SER A 169 12.63 -5.96 -8.53
C SER A 169 11.16 -5.77 -8.86
N LEU A 170 10.69 -4.57 -8.64
CA LEU A 170 9.37 -4.15 -9.09
C LEU A 170 9.40 -3.92 -10.60
N ALA A 171 8.28 -4.18 -11.27
CA ALA A 171 8.10 -3.88 -12.68
C ALA A 171 7.49 -2.47 -12.86
N GLY A 172 6.73 -2.00 -11.87
CA GLY A 172 6.12 -0.67 -11.81
C GLY A 172 5.38 -0.42 -10.52
#